data_b3a2fba8686b9343ba934a9de07a2a2d
#
_entry.id   b3a2fba8686b9343ba934a9de07a2a2d
#
_cell.length_a   1.000
_cell.length_b   1.000
_cell.length_c   1.000
_cell.angle_alpha   90.00
_cell.angle_beta   90.00
_cell.angle_gamma   90.00
#
_symmetry.space_group_name_H-M   'P 1'
#
loop_
_entity.id
_entity.type
_entity.pdbx_description
1 polymer ?
#
loop_
_entity_poly.entity_id
_entity_poly.type
_entity_poly.pdbx_seq_one_letter_code
_entity_poly.pdbx_strand_id
1 'polypeptide(L)'
;MLIYPVIFGALSLLSPFLGLIVYMLYVAKTAEVNLTKPLQAFLMFIPVPVLMLILDPQTSTRLLCLDAILAVGLPILVFLLVLKNNHILSNSFMAAFLVMFAWGILRYYLFRVYQDQLFEQGIQLVKDKMPALLNSDLLQQTLPLWKGIIPSIWIISQAIAWLIGFLLFEGRLQIPNRIENLRFPVYYNLLIIAVLPLYFLDQTKVLFFNLLLSLCVIPFFQGAGLVWQRLGMIFSNRIISGLFMLIIVLYANILLVLLAFGNMWSTKRKITSGGNTV
;
A
#
# COMPACT_ATOMS: atom_id res chain seq x y z
N MET A 1 -16.14 12.29 -19.81
CA MET A 1 -14.99 11.57 -19.24
C MET A 1 -14.18 12.40 -18.22
N LEU A 2 -14.03 13.71 -18.38
CA LEU A 2 -13.22 14.56 -17.48
C LEU A 2 -13.79 14.76 -16.07
N ILE A 3 -15.09 14.53 -15.85
CA ILE A 3 -15.76 14.75 -14.55
C ILE A 3 -15.38 13.68 -13.50
N TYR A 4 -15.02 12.48 -13.91
CA TYR A 4 -14.73 11.37 -12.99
C TYR A 4 -13.54 11.63 -12.05
N PRO A 5 -12.38 12.14 -12.51
CA PRO A 5 -11.28 12.45 -11.60
C PRO A 5 -11.66 13.48 -10.53
N VAL A 6 -12.54 14.44 -10.84
CA VAL A 6 -13.08 15.42 -9.89
C VAL A 6 -13.90 14.72 -8.80
N ILE A 7 -14.78 13.79 -9.19
CA ILE A 7 -15.58 12.98 -8.26
C ILE A 7 -14.66 12.14 -7.35
N PHE A 8 -13.60 11.56 -7.91
CA PHE A 8 -12.66 10.74 -7.12
C PHE A 8 -11.82 11.61 -6.18
N GLY A 9 -11.50 12.84 -6.56
CA GLY A 9 -10.91 13.82 -5.65
C GLY A 9 -11.80 14.07 -4.44
N ALA A 10 -13.11 14.26 -4.65
CA ALA A 10 -14.09 14.43 -3.57
C ALA A 10 -14.24 13.16 -2.70
N LEU A 11 -14.31 11.97 -3.31
CA LEU A 11 -14.38 10.70 -2.58
C LEU A 11 -13.13 10.44 -1.75
N SER A 12 -11.96 10.84 -2.24
CA SER A 12 -10.70 10.70 -1.51
C SER A 12 -10.63 11.56 -0.25
N LEU A 13 -11.37 12.66 -0.20
CA LEU A 13 -11.53 13.47 1.02
C LEU A 13 -12.36 12.77 2.09
N LEU A 14 -13.33 11.94 1.69
CA LEU A 14 -14.12 11.16 2.64
C LEU A 14 -13.30 9.98 3.20
N SER A 15 -12.55 9.30 2.34
CA SER A 15 -11.69 8.19 2.71
C SER A 15 -10.62 7.98 1.64
N PRO A 16 -9.33 8.23 1.94
CA PRO A 16 -8.22 7.96 1.02
C PRO A 16 -8.18 6.50 0.57
N PHE A 17 -8.53 5.56 1.46
CA PHE A 17 -8.64 4.13 1.16
C PHE A 17 -9.66 3.83 0.05
N LEU A 18 -10.89 4.31 0.20
CA LEU A 18 -11.94 4.13 -0.81
C LEU A 18 -11.63 4.91 -2.09
N GLY A 19 -11.14 6.14 -1.95
CA GLY A 19 -10.71 6.97 -3.07
C GLY A 19 -9.69 6.27 -3.94
N LEU A 20 -8.70 5.63 -3.34
CA LEU A 20 -7.67 4.88 -4.03
C LEU A 20 -8.25 3.68 -4.83
N ILE A 21 -9.11 2.88 -4.20
CA ILE A 21 -9.78 1.75 -4.86
C ILE A 21 -10.59 2.23 -6.07
N VAL A 22 -11.44 3.22 -5.87
CA VAL A 22 -12.37 3.68 -6.91
C VAL A 22 -11.63 4.40 -8.05
N TYR A 23 -10.58 5.18 -7.72
CA TYR A 23 -9.78 5.84 -8.76
C TYR A 23 -8.97 4.82 -9.57
N MET A 24 -8.41 3.80 -8.93
CA MET A 24 -7.80 2.68 -9.65
C MET A 24 -8.81 1.99 -10.58
N LEU A 25 -10.05 1.73 -10.12
CA LEU A 25 -11.14 1.19 -10.97
C LEU A 25 -11.35 2.03 -12.23
N TYR A 26 -11.37 3.30 -12.11
CA TYR A 26 -11.52 4.20 -13.25
C TYR A 26 -10.31 4.14 -14.19
N VAL A 27 -9.10 4.23 -13.63
CA VAL A 27 -7.85 4.19 -14.39
C VAL A 27 -7.76 2.95 -15.24
N ALA A 28 -8.15 1.78 -14.72
CA ALA A 28 -8.12 0.57 -15.51
C ALA A 28 -9.19 0.52 -16.61
N LYS A 29 -10.40 0.99 -16.31
CA LYS A 29 -11.48 1.05 -17.32
C LYS A 29 -11.13 1.98 -18.48
N THR A 30 -10.28 2.97 -18.23
CA THR A 30 -9.87 4.00 -19.20
C THR A 30 -8.35 4.00 -19.44
N ALA A 31 -7.71 2.84 -19.29
CA ALA A 31 -6.25 2.69 -19.34
C ALA A 31 -5.64 3.27 -20.63
N GLU A 32 -6.25 3.02 -21.78
CA GLU A 32 -5.80 3.54 -23.07
C GLU A 32 -5.70 5.08 -23.07
N VAL A 33 -6.69 5.77 -22.52
CA VAL A 33 -6.75 7.22 -22.46
C VAL A 33 -5.81 7.78 -21.39
N ASN A 34 -5.79 7.17 -20.20
CA ASN A 34 -4.99 7.66 -19.08
C ASN A 34 -3.49 7.41 -19.28
N LEU A 35 -3.09 6.33 -19.95
CA LEU A 35 -1.70 6.08 -20.30
C LEU A 35 -1.15 7.11 -21.28
N THR A 36 -2.01 7.69 -22.14
CA THR A 36 -1.56 8.75 -23.05
C THR A 36 -1.37 10.09 -22.34
N LYS A 37 -2.23 10.40 -21.35
CA LYS A 37 -2.27 11.72 -20.68
C LYS A 37 -2.39 11.60 -19.14
N PRO A 38 -1.43 10.95 -18.46
CA PRO A 38 -1.53 10.71 -17.01
C PRO A 38 -1.53 12.00 -16.19
N LEU A 39 -0.77 13.01 -16.63
CA LEU A 39 -0.72 14.31 -15.96
C LEU A 39 -2.06 15.04 -16.03
N GLN A 40 -2.79 14.93 -17.14
CA GLN A 40 -4.11 15.55 -17.28
C GLN A 40 -5.13 14.93 -16.29
N ALA A 41 -5.10 13.61 -16.11
CA ALA A 41 -5.96 12.95 -15.12
C ALA A 41 -5.65 13.43 -13.69
N PHE A 42 -4.38 13.59 -13.36
CA PHE A 42 -3.96 14.10 -12.06
C PHE A 42 -4.37 15.57 -11.87
N LEU A 43 -4.15 16.42 -12.85
CA LEU A 43 -4.56 17.83 -12.78
C LEU A 43 -6.08 18.01 -12.63
N MET A 44 -6.88 17.08 -13.14
CA MET A 44 -8.34 17.09 -12.93
C MET A 44 -8.76 16.54 -11.57
N PHE A 45 -7.91 15.76 -10.91
CA PHE A 45 -8.15 15.23 -9.58
C PHE A 45 -7.92 16.29 -8.48
N ILE A 46 -6.91 17.14 -8.63
CA ILE A 46 -6.44 18.10 -7.62
C ILE A 46 -7.44 19.20 -7.23
N PRO A 47 -8.28 19.78 -8.12
CA PRO A 47 -9.04 20.98 -7.81
C PRO A 47 -9.92 20.87 -6.55
N VAL A 48 -10.55 19.71 -6.30
CA VAL A 48 -11.42 19.54 -5.14
C VAL A 48 -10.63 19.52 -3.82
N PRO A 49 -9.56 18.71 -3.65
CA PRO A 49 -8.73 18.78 -2.47
C PRO A 49 -8.12 20.16 -2.22
N VAL A 50 -7.65 20.85 -3.26
CA VAL A 50 -7.06 22.19 -3.12
C VAL A 50 -8.12 23.23 -2.73
N LEU A 51 -9.30 23.18 -3.33
CA LEU A 51 -10.40 24.06 -2.97
C LEU A 51 -10.80 23.89 -1.49
N MET A 52 -10.92 22.64 -1.04
CA MET A 52 -11.23 22.35 0.37
C MET A 52 -10.13 22.84 1.31
N LEU A 53 -8.86 22.70 0.92
CA LEU A 53 -7.73 23.21 1.69
C LEU A 53 -7.77 24.74 1.89
N ILE A 54 -8.28 25.48 0.90
CA ILE A 54 -8.42 26.93 0.94
C ILE A 54 -9.65 27.32 1.77
N LEU A 55 -10.77 26.61 1.61
CA LEU A 55 -12.04 26.93 2.27
C LEU A 55 -12.05 26.60 3.77
N ASP A 56 -11.39 25.48 4.13
CA ASP A 56 -11.32 25.02 5.52
C ASP A 56 -9.89 24.70 5.94
N PRO A 57 -9.15 25.65 6.55
CA PRO A 57 -7.77 25.48 6.94
C PRO A 57 -7.57 24.68 8.23
N GLN A 58 -8.56 23.96 8.74
CA GLN A 58 -8.42 23.13 9.94
C GLN A 58 -7.38 22.00 9.71
N THR A 59 -6.72 21.58 10.80
CA THR A 59 -5.70 20.53 10.73
C THR A 59 -6.25 19.21 10.18
N SER A 60 -7.48 18.85 10.54
CA SER A 60 -8.18 17.66 10.01
C SER A 60 -8.37 17.74 8.49
N THR A 61 -8.85 18.86 8.00
CA THR A 61 -9.09 19.09 6.56
C THR A 61 -7.78 19.14 5.78
N ARG A 62 -6.74 19.79 6.35
CA ARG A 62 -5.39 19.78 5.76
C ARG A 62 -4.85 18.36 5.60
N LEU A 63 -4.98 17.54 6.63
CA LEU A 63 -4.56 16.13 6.58
C LEU A 63 -5.30 15.37 5.50
N LEU A 64 -6.63 15.47 5.44
CA LEU A 64 -7.46 14.78 4.44
C LEU A 64 -7.15 15.23 3.01
N CYS A 65 -6.94 16.55 2.79
CA CYS A 65 -6.58 17.09 1.49
C CYS A 65 -5.20 16.59 1.03
N LEU A 66 -4.22 16.60 1.93
CA LEU A 66 -2.89 16.08 1.64
C LEU A 66 -2.90 14.56 1.43
N ASP A 67 -3.68 13.81 2.21
CA ASP A 67 -3.88 12.37 2.00
C ASP A 67 -4.52 12.10 0.62
N ALA A 68 -5.53 12.86 0.21
CA ALA A 68 -6.10 12.74 -1.12
C ALA A 68 -5.08 12.98 -2.24
N ILE A 69 -4.27 14.02 -2.13
CA ILE A 69 -3.28 14.37 -3.15
C ILE A 69 -2.08 13.41 -3.12
N LEU A 70 -1.48 13.17 -1.95
CA LEU A 70 -0.20 12.49 -1.81
C LEU A 70 -0.32 10.98 -1.60
N ALA A 71 -1.45 10.49 -1.06
CA ALA A 71 -1.68 9.05 -0.91
C ALA A 71 -2.54 8.43 -2.01
N VAL A 72 -3.32 9.24 -2.76
CA VAL A 72 -4.18 8.73 -3.84
C VAL A 72 -3.72 9.27 -5.18
N GLY A 73 -3.78 10.57 -5.39
CA GLY A 73 -3.51 11.19 -6.69
C GLY A 73 -2.09 10.97 -7.19
N LEU A 74 -1.10 11.28 -6.36
CA LEU A 74 0.32 11.20 -6.74
C LEU A 74 0.81 9.75 -6.97
N PRO A 75 0.47 8.76 -6.13
CA PRO A 75 0.82 7.36 -6.43
C PRO A 75 0.24 6.86 -7.76
N ILE A 76 -1.01 7.21 -8.07
CA ILE A 76 -1.63 6.83 -9.34
C ILE A 76 -0.94 7.53 -10.52
N LEU A 77 -0.60 8.80 -10.39
CA LEU A 77 0.18 9.50 -11.41
C LEU A 77 1.52 8.81 -11.66
N VAL A 78 2.28 8.52 -10.58
CA VAL A 78 3.59 7.85 -10.69
C VAL A 78 3.45 6.46 -11.30
N PHE A 79 2.43 5.69 -10.88
CA PHE A 79 2.12 4.39 -11.48
C PHE A 79 1.92 4.49 -12.99
N LEU A 80 1.09 5.42 -13.45
CA LEU A 80 0.79 5.60 -14.86
C LEU A 80 2.01 6.07 -15.66
N LEU A 81 2.81 6.99 -15.11
CA LEU A 81 4.03 7.48 -15.75
C LEU A 81 5.07 6.39 -15.94
N VAL A 82 5.30 5.60 -14.87
CA VAL A 82 6.28 4.49 -14.94
C VAL A 82 5.77 3.38 -15.86
N LEU A 83 4.47 3.06 -15.81
CA LEU A 83 3.87 2.06 -16.69
C LEU A 83 3.96 2.47 -18.16
N LYS A 84 3.72 3.75 -18.45
CA LYS A 84 3.85 4.31 -19.81
C LYS A 84 5.28 4.19 -20.36
N ASN A 85 6.27 4.46 -19.50
CA ASN A 85 7.67 4.50 -19.93
C ASN A 85 8.31 3.12 -20.01
N ASN A 86 8.03 2.24 -19.04
CA ASN A 86 8.75 0.98 -18.86
C ASN A 86 7.92 -0.25 -19.25
N HIS A 87 6.60 -0.11 -19.41
CA HIS A 87 5.66 -1.21 -19.66
C HIS A 87 5.76 -2.40 -18.67
N ILE A 88 6.43 -2.20 -17.51
CA ILE A 88 6.63 -3.21 -16.47
C ILE A 88 5.76 -2.88 -15.27
N LEU A 89 4.75 -3.71 -15.04
CA LEU A 89 3.76 -3.51 -13.99
C LEU A 89 4.38 -3.50 -12.58
N SER A 90 5.30 -4.42 -12.31
CA SER A 90 5.97 -4.52 -11.00
C SER A 90 6.74 -3.24 -10.63
N ASN A 91 7.45 -2.62 -11.59
CA ASN A 91 8.17 -1.39 -11.36
C ASN A 91 7.21 -0.21 -11.10
N SER A 92 6.10 -0.17 -11.83
CA SER A 92 5.07 0.85 -11.67
C SER A 92 4.40 0.74 -10.32
N PHE A 93 4.08 -0.48 -9.90
CA PHE A 93 3.50 -0.77 -8.60
C PHE A 93 4.46 -0.36 -7.46
N MET A 94 5.73 -0.74 -7.57
CA MET A 94 6.74 -0.41 -6.58
C MET A 94 6.98 1.10 -6.47
N ALA A 95 7.06 1.82 -7.60
CA ALA A 95 7.25 3.26 -7.59
C ALA A 95 6.07 3.98 -6.90
N ALA A 96 4.83 3.58 -7.18
CA ALA A 96 3.65 4.11 -6.52
C ALA A 96 3.66 3.80 -5.01
N PHE A 97 4.03 2.57 -4.63
CA PHE A 97 4.14 2.19 -3.23
C PHE A 97 5.19 3.02 -2.49
N LEU A 98 6.35 3.27 -3.09
CA LEU A 98 7.39 4.09 -2.47
C LEU A 98 6.93 5.52 -2.22
N VAL A 99 6.10 6.09 -3.10
CA VAL A 99 5.48 7.40 -2.88
C VAL A 99 4.52 7.37 -1.68
N MET A 100 3.64 6.36 -1.60
CA MET A 100 2.73 6.18 -0.46
C MET A 100 3.50 5.96 0.84
N PHE A 101 4.57 5.17 0.79
CA PHE A 101 5.46 4.91 1.93
C PHE A 101 6.13 6.19 2.43
N ALA A 102 6.73 6.96 1.54
CA ALA A 102 7.35 8.24 1.88
C ALA A 102 6.34 9.22 2.49
N TRP A 103 5.15 9.32 1.89
CA TRP A 103 4.09 10.14 2.44
C TRP A 103 3.62 9.64 3.81
N GLY A 104 3.42 8.35 4.00
CA GLY A 104 2.97 7.77 5.27
C GLY A 104 3.91 8.11 6.43
N ILE A 105 5.23 8.07 6.19
CA ILE A 105 6.23 8.49 7.18
C ILE A 105 6.15 10.00 7.42
N LEU A 106 6.18 10.81 6.35
CA LEU A 106 6.12 12.27 6.44
C LEU A 106 4.84 12.75 7.14
N ARG A 107 3.70 12.13 6.81
CA ARG A 107 2.39 12.35 7.40
C ARG A 107 2.44 12.21 8.94
N TYR A 108 3.09 11.16 9.43
CA TYR A 108 3.22 10.95 10.87
C TYR A 108 3.99 12.06 11.54
N TYR A 109 5.11 12.50 10.97
CA TYR A 109 5.90 13.58 11.55
C TYR A 109 5.17 14.93 11.50
N LEU A 110 4.55 15.27 10.37
CA LEU A 110 3.86 16.56 10.19
C LEU A 110 2.61 16.69 11.05
N PHE A 111 1.88 15.59 11.27
CA PHE A 111 0.59 15.59 11.98
C PHE A 111 0.61 14.80 13.28
N ARG A 112 1.79 14.62 13.87
CA ARG A 112 1.97 13.77 15.07
C ARG A 112 1.02 14.14 16.20
N VAL A 113 0.94 15.42 16.57
CA VAL A 113 0.09 15.88 17.66
C VAL A 113 -1.38 15.56 17.39
N TYR A 114 -1.83 15.81 16.18
CA TYR A 114 -3.21 15.51 15.78
C TYR A 114 -3.50 14.01 15.79
N GLN A 115 -2.58 13.19 15.31
CA GLN A 115 -2.74 11.73 15.32
C GLN A 115 -2.72 11.15 16.74
N ASP A 116 -1.88 11.69 17.62
CA ASP A 116 -1.86 11.32 19.02
C ASP A 116 -3.21 11.65 19.69
N GLN A 117 -3.79 12.81 19.42
CA GLN A 117 -5.13 13.18 19.91
C GLN A 117 -6.22 12.24 19.39
N LEU A 118 -6.20 11.88 18.10
CA LEU A 118 -7.16 10.91 17.54
C LEU A 118 -7.03 9.53 18.17
N PHE A 119 -5.80 9.08 18.42
CA PHE A 119 -5.56 7.81 19.10
C PHE A 119 -6.14 7.82 20.52
N GLU A 120 -5.88 8.86 21.29
CA GLU A 120 -6.40 9.02 22.66
C GLU A 120 -7.93 9.10 22.70
N GLN A 121 -8.55 9.81 21.75
CA GLN A 121 -10.02 9.82 21.60
C GLN A 121 -10.55 8.43 21.27
N GLY A 122 -9.88 7.68 20.40
CA GLY A 122 -10.23 6.30 20.08
C GLY A 122 -10.18 5.39 21.32
N ILE A 123 -9.13 5.50 22.12
CA ILE A 123 -9.00 4.76 23.39
C ILE A 123 -10.12 5.14 24.36
N GLN A 124 -10.44 6.44 24.48
CA GLN A 124 -11.51 6.87 25.35
C GLN A 124 -12.88 6.29 24.90
N LEU A 125 -13.17 6.28 23.59
CA LEU A 125 -14.38 5.65 23.06
C LEU A 125 -14.45 4.14 23.36
N VAL A 126 -13.33 3.42 23.30
CA VAL A 126 -13.27 2.01 23.69
C VAL A 126 -13.50 1.85 25.18
N LYS A 127 -12.91 2.73 26.01
CA LYS A 127 -13.11 2.73 27.46
C LYS A 127 -14.57 2.93 27.84
N ASP A 128 -15.26 3.85 27.16
CA ASP A 128 -16.65 4.17 27.45
C ASP A 128 -17.61 3.07 26.99
N LYS A 129 -17.35 2.45 25.84
CA LYS A 129 -18.23 1.44 25.24
C LYS A 129 -17.92 0.01 25.67
N MET A 130 -16.66 -0.31 25.93
CA MET A 130 -16.15 -1.65 26.20
C MET A 130 -15.10 -1.64 27.32
N PRO A 131 -15.42 -1.21 28.54
CA PRO A 131 -14.45 -1.06 29.63
C PRO A 131 -13.74 -2.37 29.98
N ALA A 132 -14.40 -3.50 29.82
CA ALA A 132 -13.82 -4.82 30.09
C ALA A 132 -12.61 -5.14 29.19
N LEU A 133 -12.55 -4.60 27.97
CA LEU A 133 -11.41 -4.81 27.07
C LEU A 133 -10.17 -4.08 27.56
N LEU A 134 -10.31 -2.85 28.04
CA LEU A 134 -9.17 -2.05 28.52
C LEU A 134 -8.65 -2.46 29.89
N ASN A 135 -9.45 -3.19 30.67
CA ASN A 135 -9.03 -3.71 31.98
C ASN A 135 -8.13 -4.95 31.87
N SER A 136 -7.89 -5.48 30.67
CA SER A 136 -6.93 -6.55 30.48
C SER A 136 -5.49 -6.00 30.55
N ASP A 137 -4.67 -6.58 31.43
CA ASP A 137 -3.25 -6.21 31.56
C ASP A 137 -2.51 -6.29 30.22
N LEU A 138 -2.89 -7.25 29.40
CA LEU A 138 -2.31 -7.47 28.08
C LEU A 138 -2.55 -6.29 27.13
N LEU A 139 -3.74 -5.69 27.17
CA LEU A 139 -4.03 -4.54 26.32
C LEU A 139 -3.28 -3.29 26.81
N GLN A 140 -3.26 -3.06 28.13
CA GLN A 140 -2.52 -1.93 28.71
C GLN A 140 -1.03 -1.98 28.38
N GLN A 141 -0.41 -3.16 28.42
CA GLN A 141 0.99 -3.35 28.05
C GLN A 141 1.26 -3.14 26.56
N THR A 142 0.28 -3.44 25.68
CA THR A 142 0.43 -3.36 24.22
C THR A 142 0.05 -2.00 23.65
N LEU A 143 -0.75 -1.16 24.35
CA LEU A 143 -1.16 0.17 23.88
C LEU A 143 -0.01 1.07 23.39
N PRO A 144 1.13 1.17 24.11
CA PRO A 144 2.26 1.97 23.64
C PRO A 144 2.85 1.46 22.32
N LEU A 145 2.85 0.13 22.10
CA LEU A 145 3.29 -0.47 20.84
C LEU A 145 2.32 -0.14 19.72
N TRP A 146 1.00 -0.25 19.97
CA TRP A 146 -0.02 0.12 18.99
C TRP A 146 0.10 1.58 18.55
N LYS A 147 0.27 2.51 19.53
CA LYS A 147 0.52 3.93 19.23
C LYS A 147 1.77 4.10 18.37
N GLY A 148 2.83 3.37 18.68
CA GLY A 148 4.10 3.44 17.95
C GLY A 148 4.02 2.97 16.50
N ILE A 149 3.15 2.00 16.17
CA ILE A 149 3.06 1.41 14.83
C ILE A 149 1.93 1.99 13.95
N ILE A 150 1.22 3.04 14.40
CA ILE A 150 0.18 3.73 13.63
C ILE A 150 0.64 4.08 12.19
N PRO A 151 1.86 4.61 11.96
CA PRO A 151 2.31 4.94 10.61
C PRO A 151 2.33 3.73 9.68
N SER A 152 2.84 2.59 10.14
CA SER A 152 2.88 1.37 9.33
C SER A 152 1.50 0.78 9.10
N ILE A 153 0.60 0.82 10.08
CA ILE A 153 -0.80 0.38 9.90
C ILE A 153 -1.46 1.20 8.79
N TRP A 154 -1.26 2.52 8.79
CA TRP A 154 -1.79 3.38 7.75
C TRP A 154 -1.21 3.05 6.37
N ILE A 155 0.13 2.89 6.24
CA ILE A 155 0.80 2.52 4.99
C ILE A 155 0.30 1.16 4.48
N ILE A 156 0.19 0.17 5.37
CA ILE A 156 -0.31 -1.17 5.03
C ILE A 156 -1.76 -1.08 4.55
N SER A 157 -2.62 -0.28 5.21
CA SER A 157 -4.01 -0.12 4.78
C SER A 157 -4.10 0.48 3.37
N GLN A 158 -3.30 1.50 3.06
CA GLN A 158 -3.25 2.09 1.71
C GLN A 158 -2.71 1.09 0.67
N ALA A 159 -1.71 0.30 1.02
CA ALA A 159 -1.18 -0.74 0.15
C ALA A 159 -2.20 -1.86 -0.12
N ILE A 160 -2.99 -2.23 0.88
CA ILE A 160 -4.13 -3.17 0.70
C ILE A 160 -5.19 -2.56 -0.22
N ALA A 161 -5.55 -1.28 -0.05
CA ALA A 161 -6.45 -0.59 -0.95
C ALA A 161 -5.95 -0.61 -2.40
N TRP A 162 -4.64 -0.35 -2.57
CA TRP A 162 -3.96 -0.42 -3.86
C TRP A 162 -4.06 -1.82 -4.48
N LEU A 163 -3.80 -2.86 -3.68
CA LEU A 163 -3.90 -4.25 -4.11
C LEU A 163 -5.33 -4.62 -4.50
N ILE A 164 -6.32 -4.26 -3.68
CA ILE A 164 -7.74 -4.51 -3.97
C ILE A 164 -8.13 -3.80 -5.28
N GLY A 165 -7.78 -2.52 -5.39
CA GLY A 165 -7.96 -1.76 -6.63
C GLY A 165 -7.36 -2.50 -7.81
N PHE A 166 -6.14 -2.96 -7.73
CA PHE A 166 -5.43 -3.70 -8.77
C PHE A 166 -6.12 -5.03 -9.12
N LEU A 167 -6.46 -5.86 -8.13
CA LEU A 167 -7.14 -7.15 -8.34
C LEU A 167 -8.48 -7.01 -9.06
N LEU A 168 -9.25 -5.98 -8.73
CA LEU A 168 -10.52 -5.71 -9.40
C LEU A 168 -10.32 -5.34 -10.89
N PHE A 169 -9.10 -5.00 -11.31
CA PHE A 169 -8.75 -4.52 -12.66
C PHE A 169 -8.05 -5.51 -13.54
N GLU A 170 -7.39 -6.49 -12.93
CA GLU A 170 -6.54 -7.42 -13.66
C GLU A 170 -7.21 -8.01 -14.90
N GLY A 171 -8.52 -8.28 -14.83
CA GLY A 171 -9.28 -8.76 -15.96
C GLY A 171 -9.66 -7.70 -17.03
N ARG A 172 -9.37 -6.42 -16.78
CA ARG A 172 -9.74 -5.30 -17.66
C ARG A 172 -8.54 -4.58 -18.27
N LEU A 173 -7.38 -4.70 -17.65
CA LEU A 173 -6.14 -4.23 -18.23
C LEU A 173 -5.72 -5.24 -19.30
N GLN A 174 -5.59 -4.81 -20.53
CA GLN A 174 -5.00 -5.61 -21.63
C GLN A 174 -3.48 -5.85 -21.42
N ILE A 175 -3.01 -5.71 -20.20
CA ILE A 175 -1.61 -5.88 -19.81
C ILE A 175 -1.42 -7.35 -19.47
N PRO A 176 -0.45 -8.06 -20.10
CA PRO A 176 -0.25 -9.49 -19.91
C PRO A 176 0.26 -9.88 -18.51
N ASN A 177 0.46 -8.90 -17.62
CA ASN A 177 1.03 -9.09 -16.31
C ASN A 177 -0.06 -9.22 -15.24
N ARG A 178 -0.44 -10.43 -14.93
CA ARG A 178 -1.30 -10.75 -13.78
C ARG A 178 -0.53 -10.56 -12.46
N ILE A 179 -1.26 -10.42 -11.35
CA ILE A 179 -0.67 -10.34 -10.00
C ILE A 179 0.24 -11.54 -9.69
N GLU A 180 -0.10 -12.70 -10.26
CA GLU A 180 0.69 -13.92 -10.19
C GLU A 180 2.11 -13.76 -10.77
N ASN A 181 2.29 -12.82 -11.68
CA ASN A 181 3.54 -12.51 -12.38
C ASN A 181 4.28 -11.30 -11.80
N LEU A 182 3.79 -10.71 -10.70
CA LEU A 182 4.52 -9.64 -10.04
C LEU A 182 5.88 -10.14 -9.58
N ARG A 183 6.93 -9.52 -10.11
CA ARG A 183 8.33 -9.80 -9.75
C ARG A 183 8.99 -8.48 -9.37
N PHE A 184 9.26 -8.32 -8.09
CA PHE A 184 9.95 -7.14 -7.60
C PHE A 184 11.47 -7.35 -7.69
N PRO A 185 12.21 -6.27 -7.98
CA PRO A 185 13.64 -6.36 -8.17
C PRO A 185 14.38 -6.65 -6.85
N VAL A 186 15.47 -7.40 -6.95
CA VAL A 186 16.29 -7.80 -5.78
C VAL A 186 16.81 -6.62 -4.99
N TYR A 187 17.06 -5.47 -5.64
CA TYR A 187 17.55 -4.27 -4.94
C TYR A 187 16.54 -3.73 -3.91
N TYR A 188 15.25 -4.10 -3.99
CA TYR A 188 14.28 -3.77 -2.96
C TYR A 188 14.69 -4.35 -1.59
N ASN A 189 15.30 -5.53 -1.59
CA ASN A 189 15.81 -6.15 -0.36
C ASN A 189 16.88 -5.30 0.31
N LEU A 190 17.64 -4.50 -0.45
CA LEU A 190 18.64 -3.58 0.11
C LEU A 190 17.99 -2.51 0.99
N LEU A 191 16.79 -2.08 0.67
CA LEU A 191 16.02 -1.14 1.53
C LEU A 191 15.71 -1.77 2.89
N ILE A 192 15.32 -3.04 2.90
CA ILE A 192 15.02 -3.77 4.14
C ILE A 192 16.30 -3.98 4.95
N ILE A 193 17.39 -4.37 4.28
CA ILE A 193 18.71 -4.54 4.94
C ILE A 193 19.20 -3.21 5.52
N ALA A 194 19.00 -2.10 4.81
CA ALA A 194 19.41 -0.77 5.27
C ALA A 194 18.66 -0.30 6.53
N VAL A 195 17.50 -0.86 6.80
CA VAL A 195 16.71 -0.55 8.00
C VAL A 195 17.18 -1.35 9.23
N LEU A 196 17.81 -2.53 9.05
CA LEU A 196 18.22 -3.41 10.16
C LEU A 196 19.10 -2.74 11.23
N PRO A 197 20.10 -1.88 10.88
CA PRO A 197 20.92 -1.20 11.88
C PRO A 197 20.15 -0.35 12.88
N LEU A 198 18.96 0.16 12.51
CA LEU A 198 18.13 0.97 13.38
C LEU A 198 17.60 0.21 14.60
N TYR A 199 17.57 -1.12 14.54
CA TYR A 199 17.17 -1.98 15.65
C TYR A 199 18.09 -1.88 16.86
N PHE A 200 19.39 -1.66 16.65
CA PHE A 200 20.42 -1.65 17.69
C PHE A 200 20.45 -0.33 18.49
N LEU A 201 19.72 0.68 18.05
CA LEU A 201 19.62 1.96 18.72
C LEU A 201 18.27 2.08 19.41
N ASP A 202 18.23 2.19 20.74
CA ASP A 202 16.99 2.22 21.52
C ASP A 202 16.03 3.34 21.06
N GLN A 203 16.57 4.51 20.70
CA GLN A 203 15.79 5.66 20.25
C GLN A 203 15.10 5.43 18.90
N THR A 204 15.60 4.52 18.08
CA THR A 204 15.10 4.27 16.72
C THR A 204 14.31 2.96 16.57
N LYS A 205 14.11 2.20 17.65
CA LYS A 205 13.38 0.92 17.62
C LYS A 205 11.96 1.06 17.03
N VAL A 206 11.23 2.09 17.44
CA VAL A 206 9.88 2.35 16.92
C VAL A 206 9.92 2.66 15.42
N LEU A 207 10.89 3.47 14.99
CA LEU A 207 11.11 3.78 13.58
C LEU A 207 11.48 2.51 12.81
N PHE A 208 12.37 1.68 13.36
CA PHE A 208 12.73 0.38 12.77
C PHE A 208 11.51 -0.49 12.50
N PHE A 209 10.64 -0.70 13.50
CA PHE A 209 9.44 -1.51 13.32
C PHE A 209 8.49 -0.93 12.27
N ASN A 210 8.30 0.38 12.25
CA ASN A 210 7.47 1.02 11.23
C ASN A 210 8.03 0.85 9.81
N LEU A 211 9.33 1.08 9.63
CA LEU A 211 9.98 0.90 8.34
C LEU A 211 9.94 -0.56 7.90
N LEU A 212 10.28 -1.49 8.79
CA LEU A 212 10.31 -2.91 8.48
C LEU A 212 8.93 -3.43 8.09
N LEU A 213 7.90 -3.16 8.90
CA LEU A 213 6.52 -3.60 8.63
C LEU A 213 6.01 -3.04 7.30
N SER A 214 6.26 -1.75 7.05
CA SER A 214 5.82 -1.12 5.81
C SER A 214 6.55 -1.68 4.58
N LEU A 215 7.86 -1.90 4.66
CA LEU A 215 8.64 -2.46 3.57
C LEU A 215 8.33 -3.94 3.31
N CYS A 216 7.93 -4.70 4.32
CA CYS A 216 7.51 -6.10 4.14
C CYS A 216 6.21 -6.27 3.33
N VAL A 217 5.45 -5.21 3.09
CA VAL A 217 4.21 -5.24 2.29
C VAL A 217 4.47 -5.70 0.85
N ILE A 218 5.54 -5.24 0.21
CA ILE A 218 5.88 -5.63 -1.17
C ILE A 218 6.25 -7.12 -1.27
N PRO A 219 7.17 -7.65 -0.46
CA PRO A 219 7.41 -9.09 -0.40
C PRO A 219 6.16 -9.90 -0.08
N PHE A 220 5.33 -9.43 0.85
CA PHE A 220 4.07 -10.09 1.16
C PHE A 220 3.18 -10.24 -0.09
N PHE A 221 3.00 -9.20 -0.88
CA PHE A 221 2.20 -9.27 -2.11
C PHE A 221 2.80 -10.21 -3.16
N GLN A 222 4.10 -10.20 -3.31
CA GLN A 222 4.78 -11.15 -4.21
C GLN A 222 4.59 -12.60 -3.74
N GLY A 223 4.76 -12.86 -2.44
CA GLY A 223 4.52 -14.18 -1.84
C GLY A 223 3.07 -14.63 -1.99
N ALA A 224 2.12 -13.72 -1.76
CA ALA A 224 0.70 -13.98 -1.97
C ALA A 224 0.39 -14.36 -3.42
N GLY A 225 0.97 -13.65 -4.39
CA GLY A 225 0.84 -13.98 -5.82
C GLY A 225 1.40 -15.37 -6.16
N LEU A 226 2.56 -15.72 -5.60
CA LEU A 226 3.18 -17.04 -5.80
C LEU A 226 2.32 -18.18 -5.24
N VAL A 227 1.79 -17.98 -4.03
CA VAL A 227 0.89 -18.97 -3.41
C VAL A 227 -0.42 -19.07 -4.17
N TRP A 228 -1.01 -17.95 -4.57
CA TRP A 228 -2.22 -17.92 -5.38
C TRP A 228 -2.07 -18.72 -6.67
N GLN A 229 -0.96 -18.55 -7.38
CA GLN A 229 -0.62 -19.33 -8.56
C GLN A 229 -0.59 -20.85 -8.28
N ARG A 230 0.04 -21.24 -7.17
CA ARG A 230 0.13 -22.66 -6.76
C ARG A 230 -1.24 -23.24 -6.38
N LEU A 231 -2.05 -22.48 -5.63
CA LEU A 231 -3.40 -22.91 -5.26
C LEU A 231 -4.28 -23.10 -6.50
N GLY A 232 -4.16 -22.24 -7.52
CA GLY A 232 -4.86 -22.37 -8.79
C GLY A 232 -4.47 -23.62 -9.60
N MET A 233 -3.25 -24.16 -9.40
CA MET A 233 -2.83 -25.43 -10.00
C MET A 233 -3.38 -26.65 -9.25
N ILE A 234 -3.60 -26.54 -7.92
CA ILE A 234 -4.09 -27.61 -7.06
C ILE A 234 -5.62 -27.70 -7.11
N PHE A 235 -6.26 -26.55 -7.02
CA PHE A 235 -7.72 -26.43 -6.96
C PHE A 235 -8.25 -25.76 -8.22
N SER A 236 -9.05 -26.48 -9.00
CA SER A 236 -9.75 -25.91 -10.16
C SER A 236 -10.86 -24.92 -9.75
N ASN A 237 -11.38 -25.03 -8.53
CA ASN A 237 -12.40 -24.14 -7.98
C ASN A 237 -11.77 -22.91 -7.32
N ARG A 238 -12.01 -21.72 -7.87
CA ARG A 238 -11.49 -20.44 -7.38
C ARG A 238 -11.97 -20.07 -5.96
N ILE A 239 -13.17 -20.53 -5.55
CA ILE A 239 -13.70 -20.27 -4.22
C ILE A 239 -12.87 -21.03 -3.18
N ILE A 240 -12.56 -22.30 -3.46
CA ILE A 240 -11.72 -23.13 -2.59
C ILE A 240 -10.32 -22.52 -2.49
N SER A 241 -9.71 -22.14 -3.61
CA SER A 241 -8.42 -21.43 -3.63
C SER A 241 -8.45 -20.14 -2.80
N GLY A 242 -9.54 -19.38 -2.88
CA GLY A 242 -9.75 -18.15 -2.12
C GLY A 242 -9.82 -18.38 -0.60
N LEU A 243 -10.54 -19.44 -0.17
CA LEU A 243 -10.63 -19.80 1.24
C LEU A 243 -9.27 -20.24 1.81
N PHE A 244 -8.53 -21.10 1.07
CA PHE A 244 -7.17 -21.48 1.47
C PHE A 244 -6.23 -20.28 1.51
N MET A 245 -6.31 -19.38 0.54
CA MET A 245 -5.51 -18.16 0.52
C MET A 245 -5.82 -17.27 1.72
N LEU A 246 -7.10 -17.13 2.09
CA LEU A 246 -7.50 -16.36 3.29
C LEU A 246 -6.87 -16.95 4.55
N ILE A 247 -6.91 -18.29 4.72
CA ILE A 247 -6.29 -18.98 5.86
C ILE A 247 -4.77 -18.71 5.88
N ILE A 248 -4.11 -18.83 4.73
CA ILE A 248 -2.65 -18.59 4.63
C ILE A 248 -2.31 -17.13 4.97
N VAL A 249 -3.08 -16.17 4.48
CA VAL A 249 -2.89 -14.75 4.79
C VAL A 249 -3.07 -14.46 6.27
N LEU A 250 -4.04 -15.08 6.93
CA LEU A 250 -4.31 -14.86 8.36
C LEU A 250 -3.28 -15.52 9.28
N TYR A 251 -2.87 -16.75 8.97
CA TYR A 251 -2.06 -17.57 9.89
C TYR A 251 -0.59 -17.73 9.47
N ALA A 252 -0.28 -17.54 8.19
CA ALA A 252 1.04 -17.79 7.62
C ALA A 252 1.61 -16.58 6.87
N ASN A 253 1.25 -15.35 7.24
CA ASN A 253 1.67 -14.13 6.59
C ASN A 253 3.21 -13.97 6.53
N ILE A 254 3.92 -14.37 7.58
CA ILE A 254 5.39 -14.36 7.62
C ILE A 254 5.98 -15.30 6.56
N LEU A 255 5.38 -16.48 6.35
CA LEU A 255 5.83 -17.42 5.32
C LEU A 255 5.69 -16.83 3.93
N LEU A 256 4.64 -16.03 3.65
CA LEU A 256 4.49 -15.34 2.38
C LEU A 256 5.66 -14.38 2.11
N VAL A 257 6.06 -13.62 3.13
CA VAL A 257 7.22 -12.72 3.04
C VAL A 257 8.51 -13.50 2.79
N LEU A 258 8.75 -14.58 3.52
CA LEU A 258 9.94 -15.43 3.36
C LEU A 258 10.00 -16.11 1.98
N LEU A 259 8.87 -16.60 1.47
CA LEU A 259 8.76 -17.18 0.13
C LEU A 259 9.11 -16.15 -0.96
N ALA A 260 8.65 -14.90 -0.79
CA ALA A 260 8.99 -13.84 -1.72
C ALA A 260 10.49 -13.53 -1.72
N PHE A 261 11.11 -13.43 -0.55
CA PHE A 261 12.56 -13.24 -0.45
C PHE A 261 13.33 -14.37 -1.15
N GLY A 262 12.98 -15.62 -0.88
CA GLY A 262 13.57 -16.78 -1.55
C GLY A 262 13.42 -16.71 -3.08
N ASN A 263 12.25 -16.31 -3.56
CA ASN A 263 11.99 -16.15 -4.99
C ASN A 263 12.80 -15.01 -5.63
N MET A 264 12.88 -13.84 -4.98
CA MET A 264 13.70 -12.71 -5.46
C MET A 264 15.18 -13.09 -5.62
N TRP A 265 15.72 -13.87 -4.69
CA TRP A 265 17.11 -14.34 -4.75
C TRP A 265 17.33 -15.42 -5.82
N SER A 266 16.40 -16.36 -5.97
CA SER A 266 16.51 -17.44 -6.96
C SER A 266 16.45 -16.93 -8.40
N THR A 267 15.66 -15.89 -8.65
CA THR A 267 15.53 -15.27 -9.98
C THR A 267 16.84 -14.62 -10.43
N LYS A 268 17.60 -14.03 -9.51
CA LYS A 268 18.92 -13.46 -9.82
C LYS A 268 19.93 -14.52 -10.28
N ARG A 269 19.92 -15.71 -9.66
CA ARG A 269 20.84 -16.81 -10.06
C ARG A 269 20.60 -17.29 -11.49
N LYS A 270 19.33 -17.32 -11.94
CA LYS A 270 18.98 -17.72 -13.31
C LYS A 270 19.46 -16.69 -14.36
N ILE A 271 19.40 -15.42 -14.06
CA ILE A 271 19.85 -14.35 -14.96
C ILE A 271 21.39 -14.36 -15.08
N THR A 272 22.12 -14.62 -13.99
CA THR A 272 23.58 -14.71 -14.00
C THR A 272 24.10 -16.02 -14.60
N SER A 273 23.35 -17.12 -14.52
CA SER A 273 23.76 -18.41 -15.11
C SER A 273 23.35 -18.57 -16.57
N GLY A 274 22.40 -17.80 -17.08
CA GLY A 274 21.96 -17.81 -18.49
C GLY A 274 22.82 -16.96 -19.45
N GLY A 275 23.82 -16.24 -18.94
CA GLY A 275 24.67 -15.38 -19.74
C GLY A 275 25.84 -16.05 -20.48
N ASN A 276 25.99 -17.38 -20.40
CA ASN A 276 27.08 -18.13 -21.02
C ASN A 276 26.60 -19.28 -21.91
N THR A 277 25.58 -19.07 -22.73
CA THR A 277 25.29 -19.94 -23.87
C THR A 277 25.13 -19.09 -25.10
N VAL A 278 26.26 -18.89 -25.79
CA VAL A 278 26.30 -18.52 -27.20
C VAL A 278 25.90 -19.71 -28.03
#